data_64e23df377de3be89952a3b09e87d436
#
_entry.id   64e23df377de3be89952a3b09e87d436
#
_cell.length_a   1.000
_cell.length_b   1.000
_cell.length_c   1.000
_cell.angle_alpha   90.00
_cell.angle_beta   90.00
_cell.angle_gamma   90.00
#
_symmetry.space_group_name_H-M   'P 1'
#
loop_
_entity.id
_entity.type
_entity.pdbx_description
1 polymer ?
#
loop_
_entity_poly.entity_id
_entity_poly.type
_entity_poly.pdbx_seq_one_letter_code
_entity_poly.pdbx_strand_id
1 'polypeptide(L)'
;MSSGDELYRRFIEEGLNEAYKCVHCGFCLPTCPTYRATWNEADSPRGRIYLVKALLTGKLQPTETLLRHLDACVICRRCETACPSGVQYSKVLDAAYAYLGDKLTNYGYPWHIRTGFKLIENPTIIKLALSLSNSLPGIPRHMKGFAKSRDREGLDDVLGRVFRVP
;
A
#
# COMPACT_ATOMS: atom_id res chain seq x y z
N MET A 1 24.07 10.61 -2.08
CA MET A 1 22.77 10.00 -2.49
C MET A 1 22.76 8.64 -1.84
N SER A 2 21.78 8.38 -0.98
CA SER A 2 21.64 7.10 -0.30
C SER A 2 21.17 6.01 -1.29
N SER A 3 21.61 4.78 -1.08
CA SER A 3 21.12 3.58 -1.83
C SER A 3 19.59 3.49 -1.84
N GLY A 4 18.94 3.96 -0.77
CA GLY A 4 17.48 4.01 -0.66
C GLY A 4 16.83 5.01 -1.63
N ASP A 5 17.48 6.14 -1.90
CA ASP A 5 16.93 7.15 -2.83
C ASP A 5 16.92 6.66 -4.28
N GLU A 6 17.91 5.86 -4.66
CA GLU A 6 18.00 5.28 -6.00
C GLU A 6 16.94 4.18 -6.22
N LEU A 7 16.74 3.31 -5.23
CA LEU A 7 15.69 2.30 -5.26
C LEU A 7 14.30 2.94 -5.36
N TYR A 8 14.06 3.97 -4.57
CA TYR A 8 12.81 4.73 -4.60
C TYR A 8 12.52 5.35 -5.97
N ARG A 9 13.52 5.98 -6.59
CA ARG A 9 13.38 6.55 -7.94
C ARG A 9 13.04 5.49 -8.98
N ARG A 10 13.75 4.35 -8.99
CA ARG A 10 13.46 3.24 -9.90
C ARG A 10 12.02 2.75 -9.75
N PHE A 11 11.55 2.67 -8.53
CA PHE A 11 10.19 2.22 -8.25
C PHE A 11 9.12 3.17 -8.84
N ILE A 12 9.34 4.46 -8.71
CA ILE A 12 8.46 5.48 -9.32
C ILE A 12 8.54 5.44 -10.85
N GLU A 13 9.75 5.32 -11.41
CA GLU A 13 9.95 5.23 -12.86
C GLU A 13 9.27 3.99 -13.45
N GLU A 14 9.38 2.83 -12.80
CA GLU A 14 8.68 1.61 -13.25
C GLU A 14 7.17 1.80 -13.28
N GLY A 15 6.58 2.37 -12.23
CA GLY A 15 5.14 2.63 -12.19
C GLY A 15 4.70 3.66 -13.22
N LEU A 16 5.52 4.67 -13.47
CA LEU A 16 5.26 5.67 -14.51
C LEU A 16 5.32 5.05 -15.91
N ASN A 17 6.31 4.19 -16.17
CA ASN A 17 6.43 3.45 -17.44
C ASN A 17 5.22 2.54 -17.67
N GLU A 18 4.74 1.85 -16.63
CA GLU A 18 3.49 1.09 -16.71
C GLU A 18 2.27 1.98 -17.02
N ALA A 19 2.20 3.16 -16.41
CA ALA A 19 1.12 4.11 -16.66
C ALA A 19 1.11 4.61 -18.13
N TYR A 20 2.27 4.71 -18.77
CA TYR A 20 2.37 5.11 -20.19
C TYR A 20 1.92 4.02 -21.16
N LYS A 21 1.88 2.74 -20.77
CA LYS A 21 1.32 1.67 -21.62
C LYS A 21 -0.21 1.80 -21.80
N CYS A 22 -0.86 2.57 -20.94
CA CYS A 22 -2.32 2.70 -20.97
C CYS A 22 -2.75 3.56 -22.17
N VAL A 23 -3.46 2.93 -23.10
CA VAL A 23 -4.05 3.60 -24.29
C VAL A 23 -5.50 4.07 -24.06
N HIS A 24 -5.97 4.05 -22.83
CA HIS A 24 -7.32 4.48 -22.43
C HIS A 24 -8.48 3.79 -23.17
N CYS A 25 -8.32 2.56 -23.67
CA CYS A 25 -9.31 1.82 -24.45
C CYS A 25 -10.62 1.49 -23.71
N GLY A 26 -10.60 1.44 -22.38
CA GLY A 26 -11.80 1.21 -21.55
C GLY A 26 -12.16 -0.25 -21.25
N PHE A 27 -11.43 -1.26 -21.75
CA PHE A 27 -11.72 -2.67 -21.47
C PHE A 27 -11.69 -3.03 -19.99
N CYS A 28 -10.99 -2.27 -19.17
CA CYS A 28 -10.94 -2.43 -17.73
C CYS A 28 -12.19 -1.93 -16.98
N LEU A 29 -13.03 -1.09 -17.62
CA LEU A 29 -14.19 -0.46 -16.96
C LEU A 29 -15.23 -1.47 -16.46
N PRO A 30 -15.71 -2.42 -17.29
CA PRO A 30 -16.74 -3.38 -16.86
C PRO A 30 -16.25 -4.32 -15.75
N THR A 31 -14.94 -4.52 -15.64
CA THR A 31 -14.36 -5.43 -14.65
C THR A 31 -14.13 -4.77 -13.28
N CYS A 32 -14.16 -3.43 -13.22
CA CYS A 32 -13.84 -2.69 -12.01
C CYS A 32 -15.06 -2.56 -11.08
N PRO A 33 -14.99 -3.10 -9.84
CA PRO A 33 -16.11 -3.03 -8.90
C PRO A 33 -16.39 -1.59 -8.46
N THR A 34 -15.37 -0.76 -8.25
CA THR A 34 -15.55 0.62 -7.79
C THR A 34 -16.14 1.50 -8.87
N TYR A 35 -15.68 1.37 -10.12
CA TYR A 35 -16.29 2.08 -11.24
C TYR A 35 -17.76 1.69 -11.44
N ARG A 36 -18.09 0.40 -11.35
CA ARG A 36 -19.48 -0.09 -11.49
C ARG A 36 -20.40 0.42 -10.38
N ALA A 37 -19.87 0.70 -9.21
CA ALA A 37 -20.63 1.24 -8.08
C ALA A 37 -20.87 2.74 -8.20
N THR A 38 -19.90 3.50 -8.70
CA THR A 38 -19.94 4.98 -8.68
C THR A 38 -20.23 5.60 -10.05
N TRP A 39 -19.95 4.88 -11.15
CA TRP A 39 -19.96 5.41 -12.54
C TRP A 39 -19.08 6.65 -12.72
N ASN A 40 -18.17 6.89 -11.77
CA ASN A 40 -17.23 8.00 -11.81
C ASN A 40 -15.92 7.55 -12.48
N GLU A 41 -15.52 8.26 -13.53
CA GLU A 41 -14.29 7.94 -14.27
C GLU A 41 -13.04 8.01 -13.38
N ALA A 42 -12.98 8.90 -12.40
CA ALA A 42 -11.87 8.97 -11.44
C ALA A 42 -11.74 7.73 -10.57
N ASP A 43 -12.82 6.93 -10.40
CA ASP A 43 -12.83 5.65 -9.70
C ASP A 43 -12.57 4.46 -10.61
N SER A 44 -12.38 4.70 -11.90
CA SER A 44 -12.04 3.68 -12.89
C SER A 44 -10.53 3.36 -12.88
N PRO A 45 -10.11 2.17 -13.35
CA PRO A 45 -8.69 1.86 -13.44
C PRO A 45 -7.92 2.82 -14.37
N ARG A 46 -8.46 3.11 -15.54
CA ARG A 46 -7.82 4.05 -16.49
C ARG A 46 -7.81 5.48 -15.96
N GLY A 47 -8.87 5.90 -15.27
CA GLY A 47 -8.95 7.21 -14.64
C GLY A 47 -7.90 7.35 -13.55
N ARG A 48 -7.76 6.34 -12.68
CA ARG A 48 -6.70 6.31 -11.65
C ARG A 48 -5.30 6.30 -12.28
N ILE A 49 -5.06 5.56 -13.36
CA ILE A 49 -3.79 5.60 -14.09
C ILE A 49 -3.51 7.03 -14.59
N TYR A 50 -4.50 7.70 -15.13
CA TYR A 50 -4.36 9.10 -15.57
C TYR A 50 -4.00 10.04 -14.40
N LEU A 51 -4.71 9.91 -13.28
CA LEU A 51 -4.45 10.70 -12.07
C LEU A 51 -3.03 10.45 -11.53
N VAL A 52 -2.60 9.19 -11.46
CA VAL A 52 -1.26 8.82 -11.00
C VAL A 52 -0.20 9.37 -11.96
N LYS A 53 -0.40 9.23 -13.27
CA LYS A 53 0.52 9.80 -14.27
C LYS A 53 0.64 11.31 -14.10
N ALA A 54 -0.47 12.02 -13.92
CA ALA A 54 -0.46 13.46 -13.70
C ALA A 54 0.24 13.86 -12.38
N LEU A 55 0.05 13.05 -11.33
CA LEU A 55 0.71 13.23 -10.04
C LEU A 55 2.24 13.04 -10.15
N LEU A 56 2.69 11.91 -10.72
CA LEU A 56 4.11 11.57 -10.84
C LEU A 56 4.86 12.51 -11.80
N THR A 57 4.17 13.08 -12.78
CA THR A 57 4.74 14.10 -13.69
C THR A 57 4.65 15.52 -13.16
N GLY A 58 4.17 15.73 -11.93
CA GLY A 58 4.06 17.06 -11.30
C GLY A 58 2.95 17.96 -11.85
N LYS A 59 2.10 17.44 -12.75
CA LYS A 59 0.95 18.19 -13.32
C LYS A 59 -0.23 18.32 -12.36
N LEU A 60 -0.30 17.41 -11.38
CA LEU A 60 -1.33 17.40 -10.36
C LEU A 60 -0.67 17.38 -8.98
N GLN A 61 -1.17 18.22 -8.08
CA GLN A 61 -0.75 18.21 -6.70
C GLN A 61 -1.53 17.15 -5.90
N PRO A 62 -0.94 16.54 -4.87
CA PRO A 62 -1.65 15.64 -3.98
C PRO A 62 -2.74 16.41 -3.23
N THR A 63 -3.99 16.03 -3.46
CA THR A 63 -5.17 16.58 -2.79
C THR A 63 -5.93 15.46 -2.08
N GLU A 64 -6.73 15.82 -1.08
CA GLU A 64 -7.60 14.86 -0.40
C GLU A 64 -8.54 14.14 -1.38
N THR A 65 -9.06 14.86 -2.37
CA THR A 65 -9.92 14.29 -3.41
C THR A 65 -9.18 13.23 -4.23
N LEU A 66 -7.94 13.52 -4.64
CA LEU A 66 -7.10 12.55 -5.36
C LEU A 66 -6.89 11.28 -4.51
N LEU A 67 -6.50 11.46 -3.26
CA LEU A 67 -6.26 10.34 -2.32
C LEU A 67 -7.51 9.49 -2.16
N ARG A 68 -8.67 10.10 -1.96
CA ARG A 68 -9.94 9.38 -1.84
C ARG A 68 -10.24 8.51 -3.06
N HIS A 69 -9.95 8.96 -4.28
CA HIS A 69 -10.13 8.15 -5.49
C HIS A 69 -9.13 7.00 -5.57
N LEU A 70 -7.89 7.19 -5.12
CA LEU A 70 -6.90 6.12 -5.08
C LEU A 70 -7.25 5.09 -3.99
N ASP A 71 -7.59 5.54 -2.78
CA ASP A 71 -7.92 4.69 -1.63
C ASP A 71 -9.22 3.90 -1.81
N ALA A 72 -10.15 4.40 -2.62
CA ALA A 72 -11.36 3.65 -2.98
C ALA A 72 -11.07 2.38 -3.80
N CYS A 73 -9.84 2.19 -4.30
CA CYS A 73 -9.45 0.99 -5.01
C CYS A 73 -9.33 -0.22 -4.08
N VAL A 74 -10.07 -1.29 -4.34
CA VAL A 74 -10.01 -2.54 -3.56
C VAL A 74 -8.85 -3.47 -3.96
N ILE A 75 -7.97 -3.02 -4.82
CA ILE A 75 -6.73 -3.71 -5.26
C ILE A 75 -6.99 -5.14 -5.78
N CYS A 76 -8.15 -5.40 -6.38
CA CYS A 76 -8.54 -6.74 -6.87
C CYS A 76 -7.81 -7.16 -8.16
N ARG A 77 -7.08 -6.29 -8.84
CA ARG A 77 -6.28 -6.50 -10.05
C ARG A 77 -7.03 -7.06 -11.29
N ARG A 78 -8.37 -7.11 -11.26
CA ARG A 78 -9.17 -7.57 -12.42
C ARG A 78 -8.94 -6.73 -13.68
N CYS A 79 -8.56 -5.46 -13.51
CA CYS A 79 -8.24 -4.56 -14.62
C CYS A 79 -6.97 -4.98 -15.37
N GLU A 80 -6.03 -5.66 -14.72
CA GLU A 80 -4.81 -6.16 -15.35
C GLU A 80 -5.11 -7.31 -16.32
N THR A 81 -5.96 -8.25 -15.90
CA THR A 81 -6.37 -9.39 -16.75
C THR A 81 -7.20 -8.96 -17.96
N ALA A 82 -7.94 -7.85 -17.84
CA ALA A 82 -8.75 -7.30 -18.92
C ALA A 82 -7.96 -6.35 -19.85
N CYS A 83 -6.70 -6.04 -19.54
CA CYS A 83 -5.94 -5.04 -20.25
C CYS A 83 -5.22 -5.63 -21.48
N PRO A 84 -5.60 -5.24 -22.73
CA PRO A 84 -4.91 -5.72 -23.92
C PRO A 84 -3.47 -5.18 -24.04
N SER A 85 -3.19 -4.02 -23.43
CA SER A 85 -1.85 -3.42 -23.41
C SER A 85 -0.96 -4.00 -22.29
N GLY A 86 -1.45 -4.95 -21.48
CA GLY A 86 -0.69 -5.61 -20.43
C GLY A 86 -0.22 -4.67 -19.31
N VAL A 87 -0.98 -3.62 -18.99
CA VAL A 87 -0.64 -2.69 -17.92
C VAL A 87 -0.69 -3.41 -16.57
N GLN A 88 0.41 -3.39 -15.84
CA GLN A 88 0.48 -3.86 -14.46
C GLN A 88 0.00 -2.73 -13.52
N TYR A 89 -1.31 -2.68 -13.32
CA TYR A 89 -1.95 -1.61 -12.54
C TYR A 89 -1.45 -1.54 -11.09
N SER A 90 -1.11 -2.68 -10.49
CA SER A 90 -0.51 -2.71 -9.16
C SER A 90 0.74 -1.85 -9.07
N LYS A 91 1.68 -1.96 -10.03
CA LYS A 91 2.89 -1.13 -10.05
C LYS A 91 2.61 0.35 -10.16
N VAL A 92 1.57 0.73 -10.92
CA VAL A 92 1.15 2.13 -11.03
C VAL A 92 0.66 2.66 -9.69
N LEU A 93 -0.15 1.86 -9.00
CA LEU A 93 -0.70 2.25 -7.70
C LEU A 93 0.37 2.29 -6.61
N ASP A 94 1.25 1.29 -6.59
CA ASP A 94 2.37 1.21 -5.65
C ASP A 94 3.31 2.41 -5.80
N ALA A 95 3.62 2.82 -7.05
CA ALA A 95 4.42 4.01 -7.32
C ALA A 95 3.74 5.30 -6.85
N ALA A 96 2.41 5.39 -6.97
CA ALA A 96 1.66 6.52 -6.43
C ALA A 96 1.76 6.60 -4.91
N TYR A 97 1.58 5.48 -4.21
CA TYR A 97 1.71 5.43 -2.75
C TYR A 97 3.15 5.68 -2.28
N ALA A 98 4.12 5.16 -3.00
CA ALA A 98 5.53 5.49 -2.73
C ALA A 98 5.78 6.99 -2.85
N TYR A 99 5.35 7.62 -3.95
CA TYR A 99 5.51 9.06 -4.16
C TYR A 99 4.78 9.91 -3.12
N LEU A 100 3.61 9.46 -2.69
CA LEU A 100 2.83 10.14 -1.67
C LEU A 100 3.43 9.96 -0.27
N GLY A 101 4.08 8.83 0.02
CA GLY A 101 4.85 8.51 1.20
C GLY A 101 4.48 9.30 2.45
N ASP A 102 5.40 10.13 2.94
CA ASP A 102 5.22 10.98 4.11
C ASP A 102 4.09 12.02 3.95
N LYS A 103 3.71 12.36 2.72
CA LYS A 103 2.59 13.30 2.47
C LYS A 103 1.26 12.69 2.88
N LEU A 104 1.09 11.35 2.73
CA LEU A 104 -0.10 10.63 3.22
C LEU A 104 -0.24 10.70 4.74
N THR A 105 0.84 10.76 5.47
CA THR A 105 0.81 10.88 6.94
C THR A 105 0.17 12.19 7.42
N ASN A 106 0.13 13.21 6.56
CA ASN A 106 -0.52 14.48 6.86
C ASN A 106 -1.99 14.53 6.39
N TYR A 107 -2.42 13.60 5.52
CA TYR A 107 -3.73 13.59 4.87
C TYR A 107 -4.65 12.50 5.42
N GLY A 108 -4.93 12.44 6.68
CA GLY A 108 -6.17 11.77 7.03
C GLY A 108 -6.15 10.56 7.95
N TYR A 109 -5.01 10.11 8.43
CA TYR A 109 -5.07 9.16 9.54
C TYR A 109 -5.15 9.92 10.87
N PRO A 110 -6.21 9.70 11.68
CA PRO A 110 -6.31 10.27 13.01
C PRO A 110 -5.02 10.02 13.82
N TRP A 111 -4.63 10.98 14.65
CA TRP A 111 -3.37 10.93 15.40
C TRP A 111 -3.18 9.61 16.20
N HIS A 112 -4.27 9.03 16.70
CA HIS A 112 -4.24 7.76 17.45
C HIS A 112 -3.85 6.56 16.56
N ILE A 113 -4.25 6.55 15.27
CA ILE A 113 -3.83 5.50 14.31
C ILE A 113 -2.35 5.67 13.99
N ARG A 114 -1.88 6.90 13.76
CA ARG A 114 -0.46 7.19 13.54
C ARG A 114 0.41 6.77 14.72
N THR A 115 -0.08 7.05 15.93
CA THR A 115 0.61 6.63 17.15
C THR A 115 0.60 5.11 17.29
N GLY A 116 -0.50 4.45 16.94
CA GLY A 116 -0.62 3.00 16.92
C GLY A 116 0.39 2.35 15.98
N PHE A 117 0.55 2.85 14.75
CA PHE A 117 1.56 2.34 13.81
C PHE A 117 2.99 2.52 14.35
N LYS A 118 3.33 3.70 14.89
CA LYS A 118 4.65 3.94 15.51
C LYS A 118 4.94 3.00 16.70
N LEU A 119 3.90 2.65 17.47
CA LEU A 119 4.04 1.68 18.56
C LEU A 119 4.32 0.27 18.04
N ILE A 120 3.67 -0.11 16.92
CA ILE A 120 3.85 -1.43 16.30
C ILE A 120 5.21 -1.53 15.59
N GLU A 121 5.75 -0.43 15.07
CA GLU A 121 7.09 -0.40 14.46
C GLU A 121 8.22 -0.62 15.49
N ASN A 122 7.95 -0.42 16.78
CA ASN A 122 8.95 -0.59 17.82
C ASN A 122 9.00 -2.06 18.30
N PRO A 123 10.08 -2.82 17.99
CA PRO A 123 10.17 -4.23 18.33
C PRO A 123 10.13 -4.50 19.84
N THR A 124 10.56 -3.54 20.64
CA THR A 124 10.54 -3.65 22.11
C THR A 124 9.11 -3.62 22.64
N ILE A 125 8.25 -2.76 22.04
CA ILE A 125 6.85 -2.65 22.43
C ILE A 125 6.08 -3.91 22.04
N ILE A 126 6.36 -4.47 20.85
CA ILE A 126 5.76 -5.73 20.42
C ILE A 126 6.16 -6.87 21.36
N LYS A 127 7.44 -6.98 21.70
CA LYS A 127 7.94 -8.01 22.65
C LYS A 127 7.27 -7.88 24.02
N LEU A 128 7.12 -6.65 24.52
CA LEU A 128 6.44 -6.37 25.79
C LEU A 128 4.95 -6.73 25.73
N ALA A 129 4.25 -6.32 24.64
CA ALA A 129 2.83 -6.63 24.45
C ALA A 129 2.58 -8.14 24.37
N LEU A 130 3.43 -8.88 23.66
CA LEU A 130 3.36 -10.34 23.57
C LEU A 130 3.66 -11.01 24.93
N SER A 131 4.59 -10.47 25.70
CA SER A 131 4.89 -10.97 27.06
C SER A 131 3.71 -10.76 28.01
N LEU A 132 3.10 -9.57 27.97
CA LEU A 132 1.93 -9.23 28.80
C LEU A 132 0.69 -10.04 28.38
N SER A 133 0.52 -10.33 27.10
CA SER A 133 -0.62 -11.13 26.60
C SER A 133 -0.64 -12.54 27.20
N ASN A 134 0.52 -13.12 27.52
CA ASN A 134 0.63 -14.42 28.15
C ASN A 134 0.18 -14.42 29.62
N SER A 135 0.20 -13.26 30.28
CA SER A 135 -0.10 -13.09 31.71
C SER A 135 -1.54 -12.67 31.97
N LEU A 136 -2.31 -12.25 30.92
CA LEU A 136 -3.68 -11.78 31.08
C LEU A 136 -4.67 -12.95 31.12
N PRO A 137 -5.50 -13.07 32.17
CA PRO A 137 -6.60 -14.03 32.24
C PRO A 137 -7.71 -13.55 31.29
N GLY A 138 -8.10 -14.37 30.31
CA GLY A 138 -9.21 -14.08 29.41
C GLY A 138 -8.88 -14.14 27.91
N ILE A 139 -7.62 -14.27 27.53
CA ILE A 139 -7.25 -14.44 26.11
C ILE A 139 -7.60 -15.87 25.66
N PRO A 140 -8.35 -16.02 24.54
CA PRO A 140 -8.73 -17.34 24.02
C PRO A 140 -7.52 -18.23 23.79
N ARG A 141 -7.66 -19.54 24.12
CA ARG A 141 -6.53 -20.51 24.06
C ARG A 141 -5.86 -20.60 22.69
N HIS A 142 -6.59 -20.32 21.58
CA HIS A 142 -6.03 -20.33 20.24
C HIS A 142 -5.05 -19.17 19.99
N MET A 143 -5.19 -18.03 20.69
CA MET A 143 -4.21 -16.93 20.61
C MET A 143 -2.97 -17.18 21.47
N LYS A 144 -3.09 -17.99 22.54
CA LYS A 144 -1.94 -18.39 23.38
C LYS A 144 -0.96 -19.31 22.63
N GLY A 145 -1.41 -20.01 21.58
CA GLY A 145 -0.57 -20.85 20.74
C GLY A 145 0.42 -20.07 19.88
N PHE A 146 0.06 -18.83 19.48
CA PHE A 146 0.93 -17.96 18.69
C PHE A 146 2.17 -17.50 19.47
N ALA A 147 2.04 -17.32 20.79
CA ALA A 147 3.15 -16.90 21.65
C ALA A 147 4.02 -18.08 22.12
N LYS A 148 3.57 -19.33 21.91
CA LYS A 148 4.24 -20.55 22.36
C LYS A 148 4.93 -21.33 21.24
N SER A 149 4.98 -20.78 20.01
CA SER A 149 5.79 -21.40 18.96
C SER A 149 7.26 -21.36 19.40
N ARG A 150 7.84 -22.52 19.45
CA ARG A 150 9.14 -22.83 20.06
C ARG A 150 10.34 -22.23 19.29
N ASP A 151 10.06 -21.56 18.20
CA ASP A 151 11.06 -21.01 17.29
C ASP A 151 11.23 -19.51 17.53
N ARG A 152 11.77 -19.15 18.72
CA ARG A 152 12.27 -17.78 18.93
C ARG A 152 13.33 -17.42 17.88
N GLU A 153 14.14 -18.39 17.47
CA GLU A 153 15.13 -18.21 16.38
C GLU A 153 14.47 -17.93 15.02
N GLY A 154 13.36 -18.58 14.68
CA GLY A 154 12.62 -18.33 13.45
C GLY A 154 11.96 -16.96 13.40
N LEU A 155 11.43 -16.47 14.52
CA LEU A 155 10.80 -15.15 14.59
C LEU A 155 11.84 -14.01 14.51
N ASP A 156 12.99 -14.18 15.17
CA ASP A 156 14.08 -13.20 15.13
C ASP A 156 14.75 -13.19 13.73
N ASP A 157 14.79 -14.31 13.02
CA ASP A 157 15.26 -14.39 11.62
C ASP A 157 14.27 -13.76 10.65
N VAL A 158 12.97 -14.02 10.79
CA VAL A 158 11.91 -13.41 9.96
C VAL A 158 11.83 -11.90 10.21
N LEU A 159 11.83 -11.47 11.46
CA LEU A 159 11.85 -10.05 11.79
C LEU A 159 13.15 -9.38 11.34
N GLY A 160 14.29 -10.07 11.45
CA GLY A 160 15.58 -9.59 10.96
C GLY A 160 15.64 -9.47 9.44
N ARG A 161 14.88 -10.28 8.68
CA ARG A 161 14.78 -10.16 7.21
C ARG A 161 13.77 -9.10 6.77
N VAL A 162 12.66 -8.97 7.48
CA VAL A 162 11.59 -8.00 7.14
C VAL A 162 12.01 -6.57 7.51
N PHE A 163 12.80 -6.40 8.59
CA PHE A 163 13.23 -5.07 9.06
C PHE A 163 14.68 -4.71 8.73
N ARG A 164 15.44 -5.59 8.04
CA ARG A 164 16.69 -5.19 7.39
C ARG A 164 16.37 -4.60 6.01
N VAL A 165 15.88 -3.37 6.03
CA VAL A 165 16.05 -2.50 4.87
C VAL A 165 17.48 -1.97 4.96
N PRO A 166 18.30 -2.14 3.91
CA PRO A 166 19.67 -1.63 3.90
C PRO A 166 19.70 -0.11 3.97
#